data_e4a91e49bf283a79bd197d5b9154a9ae
#
_entry.id   e4a91e49bf283a79bd197d5b9154a9ae
#
_cell.length_a   1.000
_cell.length_b   1.000
_cell.length_c   1.000
_cell.angle_alpha   90.00
_cell.angle_beta   90.00
_cell.angle_gamma   90.00
#
_symmetry.space_group_name_H-M   'P 1'
#
loop_
_entity.id
_entity.type
_entity.pdbx_description
1 polymer ?
#
loop_
_entity_poly.entity_id
_entity_poly.type
_entity_poly.pdbx_seq_one_letter_code
_entity_poly.pdbx_strand_id
1 'polypeptide(L)'
;VRQYCFEGNTEVDFRVENNKVRNWYHVPWQHFGPNGREGYHGLTKEAPVQPKQLAMTQLSDSSGAWAVGFFNDVAGYTIGRVWEDHDHPDVKKMEGGFKNGAVLFKILFLSMRQAEAESTIPFLKNGQWWDAYATYTFNNTNREPIRMALIQMDIMIRDDRAPSGWIFGNFQYNGAMNQASKWDNLVPVGIMWGQDPTDNTNTSNPQPVSTIINPALKETIINPDTKELPPTHLGWNGRLNGPVDDPVSSCYSCHSTAEYPAASPINPRFDPDTLKANPIGSPGWMRWFSNLKCGIAFDPEKAVSTDFCLQLAESIQNYDTWHGLQGGLWAKNYKQDGLESTSTKKATPLVKVFPLGRRNM
;
A
#
# COMPACT_ATOMS: atom_id res chain seq x y z
N VAL A 1 -5.60 -16.72 4.77
CA VAL A 1 -5.49 -15.48 4.01
C VAL A 1 -5.89 -15.74 2.56
N ARG A 2 -5.15 -16.57 1.81
CA ARG A 2 -5.38 -16.83 0.41
C ARG A 2 -6.86 -17.19 0.09
N GLN A 3 -7.37 -18.25 0.66
CA GLN A 3 -8.72 -18.75 0.38
C GLN A 3 -9.83 -17.78 0.80
N TYR A 4 -9.63 -17.09 1.93
CA TYR A 4 -10.65 -16.18 2.46
C TYR A 4 -10.54 -14.75 1.93
N CYS A 5 -9.35 -14.31 1.52
CA CYS A 5 -9.13 -12.94 1.09
C CYS A 5 -9.23 -12.78 -0.43
N PHE A 6 -8.67 -13.72 -1.18
CA PHE A 6 -8.56 -13.57 -2.64
C PHE A 6 -9.74 -14.18 -3.38
N GLU A 7 -9.98 -15.46 -3.20
CA GLU A 7 -11.02 -16.15 -3.94
C GLU A 7 -12.38 -15.48 -3.69
N GLY A 8 -12.72 -15.23 -2.42
CA GLY A 8 -13.98 -14.58 -2.08
C GLY A 8 -14.11 -13.14 -2.57
N ASN A 9 -13.01 -12.37 -2.62
CA ASN A 9 -13.05 -10.97 -3.08
C ASN A 9 -13.02 -10.85 -4.61
N THR A 10 -12.30 -11.73 -5.31
CA THR A 10 -12.28 -11.72 -6.78
C THR A 10 -13.59 -12.15 -7.40
N GLU A 11 -14.30 -13.09 -6.80
CA GLU A 11 -15.63 -13.51 -7.24
C GLU A 11 -16.65 -12.37 -7.22
N VAL A 12 -16.42 -11.37 -6.38
CA VAL A 12 -17.30 -10.21 -6.23
C VAL A 12 -16.66 -8.90 -6.72
N ASP A 13 -15.65 -9.01 -7.56
CA ASP A 13 -14.95 -7.86 -8.15
C ASP A 13 -14.46 -6.87 -7.09
N PHE A 14 -13.84 -7.40 -6.02
CA PHE A 14 -13.35 -6.66 -4.85
C PHE A 14 -14.39 -5.80 -4.11
N ARG A 15 -15.66 -6.02 -4.38
CA ARG A 15 -16.75 -5.37 -3.62
C ARG A 15 -16.95 -6.11 -2.31
N VAL A 16 -16.27 -5.62 -1.28
CA VAL A 16 -16.23 -6.31 0.03
C VAL A 16 -17.60 -6.52 0.65
N GLU A 17 -18.56 -5.66 0.36
CA GLU A 17 -19.94 -5.79 0.81
C GLU A 17 -20.67 -7.03 0.23
N ASN A 18 -20.18 -7.56 -0.88
CA ASN A 18 -20.70 -8.75 -1.53
C ASN A 18 -19.94 -10.03 -1.18
N ASN A 19 -18.80 -9.91 -0.47
CA ASN A 19 -18.02 -11.07 -0.06
C ASN A 19 -18.76 -11.87 1.03
N LYS A 20 -19.13 -13.10 0.70
CA LYS A 20 -19.87 -14.00 1.60
C LYS A 20 -18.96 -14.89 2.45
N VAL A 21 -17.66 -14.92 2.14
CA VAL A 21 -16.71 -15.80 2.81
C VAL A 21 -16.28 -15.20 4.14
N ARG A 22 -15.95 -13.94 4.15
CA ARG A 22 -15.55 -13.18 5.36
C ARG A 22 -15.78 -11.70 5.16
N ASN A 23 -16.07 -10.98 6.26
CA ASN A 23 -16.13 -9.53 6.24
C ASN A 23 -14.72 -8.95 6.11
N TRP A 24 -14.54 -8.12 5.08
CA TRP A 24 -13.38 -7.28 4.87
C TRP A 24 -13.84 -5.86 4.64
N TYR A 25 -12.98 -4.91 4.96
CA TYR A 25 -13.28 -3.50 4.91
C TYR A 25 -12.23 -2.77 4.12
N HIS A 26 -12.59 -1.63 3.53
CA HIS A 26 -11.67 -0.67 2.94
C HIS A 26 -11.62 0.58 3.80
N VAL A 27 -10.49 1.27 3.81
CA VAL A 27 -10.40 2.63 4.33
C VAL A 27 -11.04 3.57 3.31
N PRO A 28 -11.88 4.55 3.71
CA PRO A 28 -12.45 5.53 2.78
C PRO A 28 -11.37 6.51 2.29
N TRP A 29 -11.69 7.28 1.25
CA TRP A 29 -10.84 8.38 0.75
C TRP A 29 -9.41 7.96 0.34
N GLN A 30 -9.24 6.74 -0.21
CA GLN A 30 -7.93 6.25 -0.59
C GLN A 30 -7.30 7.05 -1.72
N HIS A 31 -8.09 7.55 -2.64
CA HIS A 31 -7.61 8.43 -3.69
C HIS A 31 -8.71 9.37 -4.16
N PHE A 32 -8.35 10.59 -4.46
CA PHE A 32 -9.21 11.54 -5.18
C PHE A 32 -8.37 12.30 -6.22
N GLY A 33 -9.05 12.85 -7.23
CA GLY A 33 -8.40 13.59 -8.30
C GLY A 33 -9.40 14.51 -8.98
N PRO A 34 -9.10 15.07 -10.15
CA PRO A 34 -9.98 16.02 -10.85
C PRO A 34 -11.40 15.52 -11.03
N ASN A 35 -11.59 14.22 -11.17
CA ASN A 35 -12.89 13.57 -11.34
C ASN A 35 -13.51 13.09 -10.00
N GLY A 36 -13.08 13.65 -8.89
CA GLY A 36 -13.56 13.27 -7.57
C GLY A 36 -12.82 12.06 -6.99
N ARG A 37 -13.41 11.50 -5.91
CA ARG A 37 -12.89 10.33 -5.23
C ARG A 37 -13.07 9.07 -6.08
N GLU A 38 -12.09 8.17 -6.02
CA GLU A 38 -12.27 6.82 -6.53
C GLU A 38 -13.41 6.14 -5.73
N GLY A 39 -14.42 5.67 -6.44
CA GLY A 39 -15.68 5.22 -5.83
C GLY A 39 -15.76 3.72 -5.56
N TYR A 40 -14.80 2.94 -6.05
CA TYR A 40 -14.79 1.49 -5.99
C TYR A 40 -13.49 0.95 -5.42
N HIS A 41 -13.56 -0.19 -4.73
CA HIS A 41 -12.43 -1.04 -4.40
C HIS A 41 -11.39 -0.42 -3.45
N GLY A 42 -11.55 0.81 -2.96
CA GLY A 42 -10.54 1.48 -2.13
C GLY A 42 -9.20 1.66 -2.84
N LEU A 43 -9.25 1.92 -4.14
CA LEU A 43 -8.08 1.98 -5.01
C LEU A 43 -7.22 3.20 -4.69
N THR A 44 -5.95 2.96 -4.33
CA THR A 44 -4.94 3.97 -4.01
C THR A 44 -3.90 4.03 -5.11
N LYS A 45 -3.48 5.24 -5.48
CA LYS A 45 -2.37 5.44 -6.40
C LYS A 45 -1.05 5.32 -5.62
N GLU A 46 -0.20 4.40 -6.06
CA GLU A 46 1.09 4.13 -5.42
C GLU A 46 2.24 4.82 -6.17
N ALA A 47 3.45 4.76 -5.59
CA ALA A 47 4.65 5.20 -6.26
C ALA A 47 4.86 4.46 -7.59
N PRO A 48 5.43 5.12 -8.62
CA PRO A 48 5.63 4.47 -9.92
C PRO A 48 6.64 3.35 -9.83
N VAL A 49 6.34 2.23 -10.50
CA VAL A 49 7.25 1.09 -10.62
C VAL A 49 8.30 1.40 -11.69
N GLN A 50 9.55 1.25 -11.33
CA GLN A 50 10.67 1.51 -12.22
C GLN A 50 10.93 0.31 -13.16
N PRO A 51 11.41 0.53 -14.39
CA PRO A 51 11.68 -0.54 -15.33
C PRO A 51 12.56 -1.67 -14.76
N LYS A 52 13.60 -1.32 -14.02
CA LYS A 52 14.50 -2.30 -13.37
C LYS A 52 13.80 -3.22 -12.35
N GLN A 53 12.71 -2.77 -11.75
CA GLN A 53 11.92 -3.56 -10.81
C GLN A 53 11.01 -4.58 -11.53
N LEU A 54 10.85 -4.42 -12.83
CA LEU A 54 10.08 -5.28 -13.71
C LEU A 54 10.98 -6.17 -14.61
N ALA A 55 12.26 -6.26 -14.32
CA ALA A 55 13.27 -6.91 -15.17
C ALA A 55 13.36 -6.34 -16.61
N MET A 56 12.99 -5.08 -16.77
CA MET A 56 12.93 -4.46 -18.09
C MET A 56 14.01 -3.41 -18.26
N THR A 57 15.04 -3.78 -19.00
CA THR A 57 16.11 -2.87 -19.40
C THR A 57 15.74 -1.98 -20.59
N GLN A 58 14.62 -2.27 -21.26
CA GLN A 58 14.21 -1.61 -22.51
C GLN A 58 13.09 -0.55 -22.32
N LEU A 59 12.45 -0.50 -21.17
CA LEU A 59 11.47 0.55 -20.88
C LEU A 59 12.20 1.84 -20.45
N SER A 60 11.86 2.93 -21.11
CA SER A 60 12.37 4.27 -20.77
C SER A 60 11.60 4.90 -19.58
N ASP A 61 10.36 4.49 -19.38
CA ASP A 61 9.43 5.16 -18.47
C ASP A 61 8.96 4.24 -17.34
N SER A 62 8.68 4.85 -16.19
CA SER A 62 8.02 4.18 -15.08
C SER A 62 6.54 3.91 -15.39
N SER A 63 6.04 2.79 -14.93
CA SER A 63 4.64 2.41 -15.03
C SER A 63 3.86 2.85 -13.80
N GLY A 64 2.59 3.19 -13.97
CA GLY A 64 1.71 3.48 -12.84
C GLY A 64 1.49 2.23 -11.99
N ALA A 65 1.44 2.43 -10.68
CA ALA A 65 1.06 1.40 -9.74
C ALA A 65 -0.16 1.84 -8.92
N TRP A 66 -0.99 0.88 -8.59
CA TRP A 66 -2.21 1.07 -7.84
C TRP A 66 -2.35 -0.05 -6.82
N ALA A 67 -2.96 0.23 -5.69
CA ALA A 67 -3.19 -0.76 -4.66
C ALA A 67 -4.62 -0.74 -4.15
N VAL A 68 -5.08 -1.89 -3.68
CA VAL A 68 -6.31 -2.03 -2.91
C VAL A 68 -5.97 -2.60 -1.56
N GLY A 69 -6.33 -1.88 -0.48
CA GLY A 69 -6.13 -2.31 0.88
C GLY A 69 -7.37 -2.97 1.48
N PHE A 70 -7.16 -4.02 2.24
CA PHE A 70 -8.20 -4.79 2.91
C PHE A 70 -7.89 -4.93 4.40
N PHE A 71 -8.92 -4.83 5.21
CA PHE A 71 -8.84 -4.82 6.65
C PHE A 71 -9.84 -5.83 7.21
N ASN A 72 -9.39 -6.73 8.10
CA ASN A 72 -10.31 -7.65 8.75
C ASN A 72 -11.21 -6.91 9.77
N ASP A 73 -12.14 -7.62 10.38
CA ASP A 73 -13.09 -7.09 11.36
C ASP A 73 -12.42 -6.39 12.55
N VAL A 74 -11.29 -6.92 13.04
CA VAL A 74 -10.53 -6.29 14.15
C VAL A 74 -9.93 -4.95 13.71
N ALA A 75 -9.32 -4.90 12.54
CA ALA A 75 -8.78 -3.66 11.98
C ALA A 75 -9.90 -2.70 11.55
N GLY A 76 -10.95 -3.23 10.93
CA GLY A 76 -12.13 -2.47 10.53
C GLY A 76 -12.84 -1.76 11.68
N TYR A 77 -12.86 -2.38 12.87
CA TYR A 77 -13.38 -1.74 14.05
C TYR A 77 -12.59 -0.47 14.42
N THR A 78 -11.26 -0.53 14.41
CA THR A 78 -10.40 0.64 14.70
C THR A 78 -10.59 1.75 13.66
N ILE A 79 -10.62 1.39 12.37
CA ILE A 79 -10.89 2.35 11.28
C ILE A 79 -12.26 2.97 11.44
N GLY A 80 -13.29 2.17 11.77
CA GLY A 80 -14.64 2.64 11.97
C GLY A 80 -14.78 3.62 13.13
N ARG A 81 -13.95 3.52 14.15
CA ARG A 81 -13.90 4.51 15.23
C ARG A 81 -13.32 5.83 14.77
N VAL A 82 -12.24 5.80 13.99
CA VAL A 82 -11.64 7.02 13.42
C VAL A 82 -12.65 7.74 12.51
N TRP A 83 -13.43 6.99 11.74
CA TRP A 83 -14.41 7.47 10.79
C TRP A 83 -15.87 7.42 11.31
N GLU A 84 -16.07 7.35 12.63
CA GLU A 84 -17.41 7.31 13.25
C GLU A 84 -18.22 8.55 12.88
N ASP A 85 -17.60 9.72 12.89
CA ASP A 85 -18.08 10.92 12.24
C ASP A 85 -17.38 11.05 10.88
N HIS A 86 -18.12 10.80 9.81
CA HIS A 86 -17.57 10.82 8.45
C HIS A 86 -17.22 12.22 7.94
N ASP A 87 -17.73 13.26 8.59
CA ASP A 87 -17.42 14.66 8.31
C ASP A 87 -16.27 15.20 9.17
N HIS A 88 -15.89 14.48 10.22
CA HIS A 88 -14.80 14.87 11.15
C HIS A 88 -14.01 13.62 11.60
N PRO A 89 -13.23 12.99 10.70
CA PRO A 89 -12.42 11.83 11.08
C PRO A 89 -11.42 12.21 12.16
N ASP A 90 -11.35 11.41 13.22
CA ASP A 90 -10.48 11.70 14.37
C ASP A 90 -9.51 10.53 14.64
N VAL A 91 -8.25 10.71 14.27
CA VAL A 91 -7.19 9.71 14.47
C VAL A 91 -6.96 9.39 15.95
N LYS A 92 -7.24 10.30 16.89
CA LYS A 92 -7.08 10.05 18.33
C LYS A 92 -7.99 8.92 18.83
N LYS A 93 -9.09 8.64 18.12
CA LYS A 93 -9.99 7.51 18.42
C LYS A 93 -9.39 6.13 18.17
N MET A 94 -8.17 6.05 17.63
CA MET A 94 -7.43 4.79 17.55
C MET A 94 -7.03 4.23 18.93
N GLU A 95 -6.96 5.10 19.96
CA GLU A 95 -6.68 4.68 21.34
C GLU A 95 -5.46 3.76 21.50
N GLY A 96 -4.33 4.21 20.97
CA GLY A 96 -3.06 3.48 21.06
C GLY A 96 -2.84 2.45 19.96
N GLY A 97 -3.65 2.46 18.89
CA GLY A 97 -3.42 1.67 17.69
C GLY A 97 -4.38 0.51 17.47
N PHE A 98 -4.07 -0.31 16.50
CA PHE A 98 -4.82 -1.52 16.18
C PHE A 98 -4.69 -2.57 17.30
N LYS A 99 -5.74 -3.32 17.51
CA LYS A 99 -5.73 -4.40 18.50
C LYS A 99 -5.02 -5.65 17.96
N ASN A 100 -4.47 -6.46 18.86
CA ASN A 100 -3.84 -7.73 18.53
C ASN A 100 -4.81 -8.60 17.69
N GLY A 101 -4.31 -9.18 16.60
CA GLY A 101 -5.11 -9.93 15.63
C GLY A 101 -5.72 -9.07 14.49
N ALA A 102 -5.46 -7.76 14.46
CA ALA A 102 -5.75 -6.99 13.26
C ALA A 102 -4.90 -7.50 12.09
N VAL A 103 -5.53 -7.67 10.93
CA VAL A 103 -4.90 -8.11 9.69
C VAL A 103 -5.23 -7.10 8.61
N LEU A 104 -4.17 -6.58 8.00
CA LEU A 104 -4.23 -5.70 6.86
C LEU A 104 -3.50 -6.39 5.71
N PHE A 105 -4.06 -6.34 4.51
CA PHE A 105 -3.30 -6.72 3.33
C PHE A 105 -3.56 -5.75 2.19
N LYS A 106 -2.57 -5.63 1.33
CA LYS A 106 -2.58 -4.76 0.16
C LYS A 106 -2.24 -5.57 -1.08
N ILE A 107 -3.04 -5.43 -2.12
CA ILE A 107 -2.79 -6.02 -3.43
C ILE A 107 -2.34 -4.88 -4.34
N LEU A 108 -1.19 -5.05 -4.99
CA LEU A 108 -0.63 -4.08 -5.91
C LEU A 108 -0.83 -4.52 -7.36
N PHE A 109 -1.19 -3.54 -8.17
CA PHE A 109 -1.44 -3.69 -9.60
C PHE A 109 -0.55 -2.77 -10.41
N LEU A 110 -0.09 -3.27 -11.54
CA LEU A 110 0.62 -2.49 -12.55
C LEU A 110 -0.38 -2.02 -13.60
N SER A 111 -0.45 -0.72 -13.84
CA SER A 111 -1.21 -0.14 -14.93
C SER A 111 -0.35 -0.07 -16.21
N MET A 112 -0.36 -1.14 -16.96
CA MET A 112 0.35 -1.26 -18.22
C MET A 112 -0.56 -1.96 -19.23
N ARG A 113 -0.35 -1.72 -20.53
CA ARG A 113 -1.13 -2.42 -21.55
C ARG A 113 -0.86 -3.91 -21.50
N GLN A 114 -1.92 -4.72 -21.44
CA GLN A 114 -1.79 -6.16 -21.21
C GLN A 114 -0.87 -6.84 -22.22
N ALA A 115 -1.05 -6.57 -23.53
CA ALA A 115 -0.24 -7.19 -24.55
C ALA A 115 1.25 -6.81 -24.44
N GLU A 116 1.55 -5.59 -24.03
CA GLU A 116 2.90 -5.12 -23.78
C GLU A 116 3.49 -5.80 -22.55
N ALA A 117 2.77 -5.81 -21.43
CA ALA A 117 3.22 -6.43 -20.19
C ALA A 117 3.48 -7.94 -20.35
N GLU A 118 2.57 -8.68 -20.98
CA GLU A 118 2.70 -10.13 -21.18
C GLU A 118 3.84 -10.50 -22.15
N SER A 119 4.15 -9.61 -23.09
CA SER A 119 5.25 -9.85 -24.04
C SER A 119 6.63 -9.47 -23.51
N THR A 120 6.69 -8.55 -22.56
CA THR A 120 7.93 -7.92 -22.12
C THR A 120 8.32 -8.24 -20.68
N ILE A 121 7.34 -8.55 -19.81
CA ILE A 121 7.57 -8.86 -18.39
C ILE A 121 7.37 -10.36 -18.18
N PRO A 122 8.43 -11.15 -17.96
CA PRO A 122 8.33 -12.62 -17.89
C PRO A 122 7.34 -13.12 -16.85
N PHE A 123 7.29 -12.51 -15.68
CA PHE A 123 6.41 -12.93 -14.59
C PHE A 123 4.96 -12.48 -14.76
N LEU A 124 4.64 -11.63 -15.75
CA LEU A 124 3.26 -11.27 -16.11
C LEU A 124 2.70 -12.10 -17.26
N LYS A 125 3.50 -12.97 -17.88
CA LYS A 125 2.99 -14.00 -18.77
C LYS A 125 1.95 -14.85 -18.03
N ASN A 126 0.76 -15.01 -18.56
CA ASN A 126 -0.40 -15.59 -17.87
C ASN A 126 -0.79 -14.81 -16.59
N GLY A 127 -0.70 -13.48 -16.65
CA GLY A 127 -1.04 -12.58 -15.55
C GLY A 127 -2.49 -12.72 -15.07
N GLN A 128 -2.73 -12.23 -13.86
CA GLN A 128 -4.08 -12.01 -13.34
C GLN A 128 -4.43 -10.55 -13.53
N TRP A 129 -5.52 -10.29 -14.23
CA TRP A 129 -5.93 -8.97 -14.68
C TRP A 129 -7.32 -8.59 -14.20
N TRP A 130 -7.52 -7.32 -13.87
CA TRP A 130 -8.81 -6.69 -13.60
C TRP A 130 -8.93 -5.37 -14.31
N ASP A 131 -10.16 -4.97 -14.57
CA ASP A 131 -10.46 -3.63 -15.06
C ASP A 131 -10.73 -2.69 -13.89
N ALA A 132 -10.13 -1.51 -13.92
CA ALA A 132 -10.31 -0.48 -12.91
C ALA A 132 -10.31 0.92 -13.55
N TYR A 133 -10.88 1.88 -12.85
CA TYR A 133 -10.88 3.27 -13.26
C TYR A 133 -9.62 3.96 -12.72
N ALA A 134 -8.56 3.93 -13.52
CA ALA A 134 -7.21 4.29 -13.12
C ALA A 134 -6.45 5.04 -14.24
N THR A 135 -5.14 5.22 -14.11
CA THR A 135 -4.28 5.85 -15.12
C THR A 135 -3.10 4.95 -15.46
N TYR A 136 -2.64 4.96 -16.72
CA TYR A 136 -1.47 4.18 -17.14
C TYR A 136 -0.15 4.74 -16.60
N THR A 137 -0.04 6.05 -16.47
CA THR A 137 1.19 6.70 -16.01
C THR A 137 0.97 7.43 -14.70
N PHE A 138 2.05 7.56 -13.93
CA PHE A 138 1.99 8.22 -12.63
C PHE A 138 1.53 9.69 -12.73
N ASN A 139 2.00 10.41 -13.73
CA ASN A 139 1.71 11.85 -13.88
C ASN A 139 0.35 12.16 -14.50
N ASN A 140 -0.36 11.17 -15.04
CA ASN A 140 -1.68 11.37 -15.60
C ASN A 140 -2.72 11.42 -14.48
N THR A 141 -3.57 12.41 -14.47
CA THR A 141 -4.66 12.58 -13.50
C THR A 141 -6.03 12.17 -14.08
N ASN A 142 -6.13 12.01 -15.40
CA ASN A 142 -7.36 11.61 -16.04
C ASN A 142 -7.50 10.10 -15.99
N ARG A 143 -8.38 9.61 -15.12
CA ARG A 143 -8.70 8.20 -15.00
C ARG A 143 -9.61 7.73 -16.12
N GLU A 144 -9.37 6.53 -16.58
CA GLU A 144 -10.16 5.80 -17.56
C GLU A 144 -10.28 4.32 -17.19
N PRO A 145 -11.24 3.57 -17.72
CA PRO A 145 -11.27 2.11 -17.54
C PRO A 145 -10.03 1.49 -18.20
N ILE A 146 -9.15 0.90 -17.40
CA ILE A 146 -7.94 0.23 -17.86
C ILE A 146 -7.80 -1.15 -17.22
N ARG A 147 -7.11 -2.04 -17.90
CA ARG A 147 -6.68 -3.32 -17.35
C ARG A 147 -5.44 -3.17 -16.51
N MET A 148 -5.43 -3.82 -15.35
CA MET A 148 -4.29 -3.80 -14.42
C MET A 148 -3.90 -5.23 -14.06
N ALA A 149 -2.57 -5.46 -14.01
CA ALA A 149 -2.00 -6.76 -13.65
C ALA A 149 -1.67 -6.83 -12.17
N LEU A 150 -1.99 -7.95 -11.52
CA LEU A 150 -1.47 -8.27 -10.20
C LEU A 150 0.06 -8.44 -10.26
N ILE A 151 0.78 -7.71 -9.39
CA ILE A 151 2.26 -7.79 -9.31
C ILE A 151 2.76 -8.20 -7.94
N GLN A 152 2.11 -7.77 -6.86
CA GLN A 152 2.57 -7.96 -5.50
C GLN A 152 1.41 -8.01 -4.53
N MET A 153 1.62 -8.68 -3.41
CA MET A 153 0.74 -8.62 -2.26
C MET A 153 1.56 -8.46 -0.98
N ASP A 154 1.14 -7.53 -0.16
CA ASP A 154 1.70 -7.29 1.17
C ASP A 154 0.69 -7.64 2.25
N ILE A 155 1.16 -8.17 3.35
CA ILE A 155 0.32 -8.48 4.52
C ILE A 155 0.98 -7.94 5.78
N MET A 156 0.18 -7.36 6.66
CA MET A 156 0.60 -6.94 8.00
C MET A 156 -0.33 -7.55 9.03
N ILE A 157 0.23 -8.05 10.10
CA ILE A 157 -0.51 -8.68 11.21
C ILE A 157 -0.07 -8.02 12.51
N ARG A 158 -1.03 -7.50 13.26
CA ARG A 158 -0.79 -6.98 14.60
C ARG A 158 -0.60 -8.15 15.55
N ASP A 159 0.61 -8.27 16.12
CA ASP A 159 0.98 -9.35 17.03
C ASP A 159 1.89 -8.82 18.16
N ASP A 160 1.41 -8.90 19.38
CA ASP A 160 2.10 -8.37 20.56
C ASP A 160 3.46 -9.04 20.84
N ARG A 161 3.76 -10.17 20.22
CA ARG A 161 5.05 -10.86 20.32
C ARG A 161 6.16 -10.21 19.50
N ALA A 162 5.80 -9.45 18.46
CA ALA A 162 6.78 -8.74 17.65
C ALA A 162 7.30 -7.49 18.40
N PRO A 163 8.60 -7.12 18.27
CA PRO A 163 9.20 -5.98 18.95
C PRO A 163 8.47 -4.65 18.76
N SER A 164 7.97 -4.40 17.53
CA SER A 164 7.17 -3.22 17.20
C SER A 164 5.67 -3.47 17.27
N GLY A 165 5.25 -4.70 17.54
CA GLY A 165 3.85 -5.10 17.56
C GLY A 165 3.28 -5.50 16.21
N TRP A 166 4.08 -5.51 15.14
CA TRP A 166 3.64 -5.85 13.80
C TRP A 166 4.54 -6.91 13.15
N ILE A 167 3.95 -7.73 12.31
CA ILE A 167 4.62 -8.70 11.44
C ILE A 167 4.24 -8.37 10.00
N PHE A 168 5.23 -8.33 9.11
CA PHE A 168 5.06 -8.11 7.68
C PHE A 168 5.38 -9.35 6.89
N GLY A 169 4.62 -9.59 5.84
CA GLY A 169 4.87 -10.61 4.83
C GLY A 169 4.68 -10.04 3.44
N ASN A 170 5.45 -10.53 2.49
CA ASN A 170 5.38 -10.07 1.10
C ASN A 170 5.31 -11.24 0.13
N PHE A 171 4.60 -11.05 -0.98
CA PHE A 171 4.45 -12.03 -2.05
C PHE A 171 4.65 -11.34 -3.40
N GLN A 172 5.39 -12.00 -4.27
CA GLN A 172 5.56 -11.64 -5.68
C GLN A 172 4.63 -12.49 -6.55
N TYR A 173 3.92 -11.87 -7.47
CA TYR A 173 3.20 -12.62 -8.50
C TYR A 173 4.16 -13.15 -9.56
N ASN A 174 4.06 -14.44 -9.90
CA ASN A 174 4.84 -15.08 -10.95
C ASN A 174 3.95 -15.92 -11.87
N GLY A 175 3.35 -15.28 -12.88
CA GLY A 175 2.50 -15.94 -13.87
C GLY A 175 3.22 -16.99 -14.71
N ALA A 176 4.57 -16.95 -14.76
CA ALA A 176 5.37 -17.97 -15.45
C ALA A 176 5.28 -19.36 -14.80
N MET A 177 4.89 -19.45 -13.53
CA MET A 177 4.62 -20.72 -12.85
C MET A 177 3.41 -21.45 -13.43
N ASN A 178 2.49 -20.74 -14.07
CA ASN A 178 1.30 -21.27 -14.76
C ASN A 178 0.51 -22.28 -13.92
N GLN A 179 0.26 -21.97 -12.66
CA GLN A 179 -0.49 -22.81 -11.76
C GLN A 179 -1.99 -22.87 -12.15
N ALA A 180 -2.68 -23.92 -11.74
CA ALA A 180 -4.10 -24.13 -12.04
C ALA A 180 -4.98 -22.97 -11.49
N SER A 181 -4.69 -22.52 -10.26
CA SER A 181 -5.24 -21.26 -9.74
C SER A 181 -4.23 -20.13 -9.95
N LYS A 182 -4.66 -19.02 -10.50
CA LYS A 182 -3.84 -17.80 -10.65
C LYS A 182 -3.29 -17.30 -9.31
N TRP A 183 -3.98 -17.54 -8.21
CA TRP A 183 -3.55 -17.20 -6.86
C TRP A 183 -2.38 -18.05 -6.37
N ASP A 184 -2.18 -19.25 -6.91
CA ASP A 184 -1.04 -20.11 -6.62
C ASP A 184 0.26 -19.59 -7.23
N ASN A 185 0.14 -18.60 -8.12
CA ASN A 185 1.27 -17.87 -8.67
C ASN A 185 1.81 -16.78 -7.73
N LEU A 186 1.17 -16.51 -6.57
CA LEU A 186 1.74 -15.66 -5.53
C LEU A 186 2.81 -16.41 -4.76
N VAL A 187 4.06 -16.06 -5.01
CA VAL A 187 5.24 -16.66 -4.41
C VAL A 187 5.64 -15.87 -3.16
N PRO A 188 5.73 -16.50 -1.97
CA PRO A 188 6.20 -15.80 -0.78
C PRO A 188 7.64 -15.29 -0.98
N VAL A 189 7.87 -14.03 -0.71
CA VAL A 189 9.22 -13.41 -0.68
C VAL A 189 9.85 -13.62 0.69
N GLY A 190 9.14 -13.26 1.75
CA GLY A 190 9.64 -13.41 3.11
C GLY A 190 8.66 -12.93 4.18
N ILE A 191 9.16 -12.93 5.40
CA ILE A 191 8.48 -12.44 6.60
C ILE A 191 9.45 -11.62 7.45
N MET A 192 8.96 -10.54 8.07
CA MET A 192 9.76 -9.64 8.89
C MET A 192 8.96 -9.23 10.14
N TRP A 193 9.61 -9.21 11.31
CA TRP A 193 8.98 -8.87 12.58
C TRP A 193 9.76 -7.85 13.43
N GLY A 194 10.82 -7.26 12.86
CA GLY A 194 11.65 -6.22 13.49
C GLY A 194 12.61 -5.59 12.48
N GLN A 195 13.30 -4.54 12.89
CA GLN A 195 14.15 -3.71 12.04
C GLN A 195 15.65 -3.98 12.19
N ASP A 196 16.08 -4.79 13.13
CA ASP A 196 17.51 -5.03 13.42
C ASP A 196 18.32 -3.71 13.50
N PRO A 197 18.00 -2.82 14.47
CA PRO A 197 18.49 -1.43 14.48
C PRO A 197 20.01 -1.30 14.65
N THR A 198 20.70 -2.35 15.11
CA THR A 198 22.15 -2.41 15.25
C THR A 198 22.87 -2.79 13.94
N ASP A 199 22.14 -3.32 12.97
CA ASP A 199 22.69 -3.68 11.67
C ASP A 199 22.60 -2.49 10.71
N ASN A 200 23.66 -1.72 10.66
CA ASN A 200 23.81 -0.52 9.84
C ASN A 200 24.87 -0.67 8.71
N THR A 201 25.38 -1.88 8.52
CA THR A 201 26.34 -2.15 7.47
C THR A 201 25.60 -2.28 6.13
N ASN A 202 25.93 -1.58 5.11
CA ASN A 202 25.27 -1.67 3.80
C ASN A 202 25.63 -3.00 3.08
N THR A 203 25.43 -4.11 3.75
CA THR A 203 25.69 -5.47 3.25
C THR A 203 24.49 -6.37 3.57
N SER A 204 24.18 -7.29 2.66
CA SER A 204 23.13 -8.29 2.90
C SER A 204 23.63 -9.52 3.66
N ASN A 205 24.80 -9.46 4.23
CA ASN A 205 25.40 -10.57 4.96
C ASN A 205 26.12 -10.03 6.23
N PRO A 206 25.72 -10.44 7.43
CA PRO A 206 24.67 -11.43 7.68
C PRO A 206 23.26 -10.90 7.41
N GLN A 207 22.35 -11.83 7.11
CA GLN A 207 20.91 -11.53 7.01
C GLN A 207 20.42 -10.95 8.34
N PRO A 208 19.50 -9.95 8.32
CA PRO A 208 18.87 -9.45 9.51
C PRO A 208 18.19 -10.58 10.31
N VAL A 209 18.32 -10.56 11.62
CA VAL A 209 17.80 -11.64 12.50
C VAL A 209 16.26 -11.64 12.50
N SER A 210 15.67 -10.47 12.35
CA SER A 210 14.21 -10.29 12.36
C SER A 210 13.55 -10.46 10.98
N THR A 211 14.27 -11.05 10.02
CA THR A 211 13.79 -11.29 8.66
C THR A 211 14.10 -12.71 8.22
N ILE A 212 13.12 -13.39 7.65
CA ILE A 212 13.31 -14.68 6.95
C ILE A 212 12.88 -14.50 5.50
N ILE A 213 13.81 -14.79 4.59
CA ILE A 213 13.54 -14.80 3.15
C ILE A 213 13.27 -16.23 2.69
N ASN A 214 12.33 -16.39 1.78
CA ASN A 214 12.03 -17.69 1.19
C ASN A 214 13.27 -18.26 0.46
N PRO A 215 13.86 -19.36 0.93
CA PRO A 215 15.08 -19.91 0.31
C PRO A 215 14.83 -20.51 -1.07
N ALA A 216 13.58 -20.78 -1.43
CA ALA A 216 13.21 -21.29 -2.76
C ALA A 216 12.99 -20.16 -3.78
N LEU A 217 12.93 -18.90 -3.33
CA LEU A 217 12.79 -17.76 -4.24
C LEU A 217 14.07 -17.59 -5.07
N LYS A 218 13.91 -17.60 -6.38
CA LYS A 218 15.01 -17.40 -7.32
C LYS A 218 14.85 -16.06 -8.01
N GLU A 219 15.97 -15.49 -8.42
CA GLU A 219 16.07 -14.28 -9.23
C GLU A 219 15.19 -14.32 -10.49
N THR A 220 14.92 -15.55 -10.98
CA THR A 220 14.16 -15.79 -12.21
C THR A 220 12.76 -15.19 -12.26
N ILE A 221 12.23 -14.68 -11.15
CA ILE A 221 10.95 -13.97 -11.15
C ILE A 221 11.10 -12.59 -11.78
N ILE A 222 12.10 -11.81 -11.36
CA ILE A 222 12.31 -10.44 -11.84
C ILE A 222 13.42 -10.38 -12.88
N ASN A 223 14.51 -11.12 -12.67
CA ASN A 223 15.63 -11.16 -13.58
C ASN A 223 15.97 -12.61 -13.95
N PRO A 224 15.39 -13.15 -15.03
CA PRO A 224 15.57 -14.55 -15.43
C PRO A 224 17.00 -14.91 -15.80
N ASP A 225 17.87 -13.93 -16.05
CA ASP A 225 19.25 -14.15 -16.44
C ASP A 225 20.20 -14.36 -15.26
N THR A 226 19.73 -14.15 -14.03
CA THR A 226 20.53 -14.36 -12.83
C THR A 226 20.06 -15.57 -12.04
N LYS A 227 20.95 -16.11 -11.22
CA LYS A 227 20.67 -17.29 -10.37
C LYS A 227 20.52 -16.94 -8.90
N GLU A 228 20.78 -15.70 -8.55
CA GLU A 228 20.79 -15.21 -7.18
C GLU A 228 19.65 -14.23 -6.98
N LEU A 229 19.14 -14.13 -5.75
CA LEU A 229 18.13 -13.15 -5.39
C LEU A 229 18.71 -11.74 -5.58
N PRO A 230 18.10 -10.86 -6.42
CA PRO A 230 18.65 -9.54 -6.62
C PRO A 230 18.51 -8.68 -5.38
N PRO A 231 19.35 -7.69 -5.20
CA PRO A 231 19.16 -6.67 -4.17
C PRO A 231 17.79 -5.98 -4.25
N THR A 232 17.16 -5.94 -5.41
CA THR A 232 15.83 -5.35 -5.65
C THR A 232 14.68 -6.16 -5.07
N HIS A 233 14.87 -7.43 -4.72
CA HIS A 233 13.87 -8.22 -4.00
C HIS A 233 13.85 -7.94 -2.50
N LEU A 234 14.87 -7.28 -2.01
CA LEU A 234 15.04 -6.95 -0.60
C LEU A 234 15.16 -5.45 -0.44
N GLY A 235 14.79 -4.99 0.72
CA GLY A 235 15.04 -3.65 1.16
C GLY A 235 16.49 -3.47 1.64
N TRP A 236 16.73 -2.33 2.25
CA TRP A 236 18.06 -1.94 2.67
C TRP A 236 18.65 -2.97 3.65
N ASN A 237 19.88 -3.35 3.33
CA ASN A 237 20.68 -4.29 4.12
C ASN A 237 20.00 -5.65 4.35
N GLY A 238 19.34 -6.20 3.33
CA GLY A 238 18.71 -7.52 3.39
C GLY A 238 17.40 -7.60 4.17
N ARG A 239 16.86 -6.48 4.63
CA ARG A 239 15.54 -6.43 5.26
C ARG A 239 14.44 -6.71 4.24
N LEU A 240 13.32 -7.25 4.69
CA LEU A 240 12.20 -7.50 3.81
C LEU A 240 11.65 -6.18 3.26
N ASN A 241 11.40 -6.18 1.96
CA ASN A 241 10.62 -5.19 1.24
C ASN A 241 9.92 -5.85 0.05
N GLY A 242 8.94 -5.19 -0.53
CA GLY A 242 8.33 -5.69 -1.74
C GLY A 242 9.24 -5.53 -2.96
N PRO A 243 9.19 -6.44 -3.94
CA PRO A 243 10.03 -6.38 -5.12
C PRO A 243 9.87 -5.11 -5.96
N VAL A 244 8.70 -4.46 -5.87
CA VAL A 244 8.44 -3.19 -6.56
C VAL A 244 8.50 -1.97 -5.64
N ASP A 245 8.90 -2.16 -4.38
CA ASP A 245 9.08 -1.09 -3.41
C ASP A 245 10.50 -0.48 -3.47
N ASP A 246 10.72 0.62 -2.72
CA ASP A 246 12.01 1.30 -2.73
C ASP A 246 13.11 0.43 -2.07
N PRO A 247 14.17 0.02 -2.79
CA PRO A 247 15.19 -0.89 -2.27
C PRO A 247 16.05 -0.30 -1.14
N VAL A 248 15.94 0.99 -0.85
CA VAL A 248 16.65 1.62 0.28
C VAL A 248 15.80 1.71 1.54
N SER A 249 14.63 1.13 1.53
CA SER A 249 13.67 1.05 2.65
C SER A 249 13.46 -0.40 3.10
N SER A 250 12.52 -0.61 3.98
CA SER A 250 11.97 -1.91 4.36
C SER A 250 10.48 -1.76 4.63
N CYS A 251 9.73 -2.85 4.73
CA CYS A 251 8.32 -2.79 5.12
C CYS A 251 8.12 -1.93 6.37
N TYR A 252 8.91 -2.20 7.40
CA TYR A 252 8.83 -1.43 8.65
C TYR A 252 9.22 0.03 8.49
N SER A 253 10.30 0.34 7.75
CA SER A 253 10.83 1.70 7.68
C SER A 253 9.83 2.67 7.05
N CYS A 254 9.10 2.21 6.01
CA CYS A 254 8.04 2.99 5.41
C CYS A 254 6.81 3.05 6.33
N HIS A 255 6.35 1.91 6.82
CA HIS A 255 5.12 1.85 7.61
C HIS A 255 5.23 2.49 8.99
N SER A 256 6.44 2.56 9.59
CA SER A 256 6.64 3.26 10.87
C SER A 256 6.37 4.77 10.79
N THR A 257 6.45 5.38 9.61
CA THR A 257 6.12 6.80 9.39
C THR A 257 4.63 7.07 9.23
N ALA A 258 3.78 6.07 9.47
CA ALA A 258 2.34 6.21 9.37
C ALA A 258 1.79 7.06 10.52
N GLU A 259 1.55 8.32 10.24
CA GLU A 259 1.12 9.35 11.20
C GLU A 259 0.27 10.43 10.51
N TYR A 260 -0.56 11.10 11.29
CA TYR A 260 -1.39 12.19 10.79
C TYR A 260 -1.27 13.44 11.71
N PRO A 261 -1.03 14.66 11.17
CA PRO A 261 -0.67 14.89 9.76
C PRO A 261 0.65 14.19 9.38
N ALA A 262 0.87 13.95 8.09
CA ALA A 262 2.11 13.36 7.60
C ALA A 262 3.29 14.33 7.82
N ALA A 263 4.00 14.15 8.92
CA ALA A 263 5.10 15.02 9.35
C ALA A 263 6.48 14.53 8.86
N SER A 264 6.57 13.24 8.52
CA SER A 264 7.83 12.59 8.15
C SER A 264 7.78 12.00 6.74
N PRO A 265 8.86 12.07 5.95
CA PRO A 265 8.93 11.38 4.66
C PRO A 265 8.89 9.87 4.86
N ILE A 266 8.26 9.15 3.91
CA ILE A 266 8.07 7.69 3.98
C ILE A 266 9.41 6.93 3.97
N ASN A 267 10.43 7.48 3.31
CA ASN A 267 11.73 6.82 3.23
C ASN A 267 12.85 7.65 3.87
N PRO A 268 13.99 7.02 4.21
CA PRO A 268 15.07 7.66 4.95
C PRO A 268 15.94 8.62 4.14
N ARG A 269 15.63 8.86 2.86
CA ARG A 269 16.49 9.63 1.94
C ARG A 269 16.71 11.07 2.37
N PHE A 270 15.74 11.63 3.08
CA PHE A 270 15.74 13.04 3.47
C PHE A 270 15.45 13.20 4.95
N ASP A 271 16.14 14.12 5.56
CA ASP A 271 15.84 14.59 6.90
C ASP A 271 14.55 15.42 6.88
N PRO A 272 13.56 15.14 7.74
CA PRO A 272 12.25 15.79 7.68
C PRO A 272 12.30 17.29 8.04
N ASP A 273 13.25 17.71 8.85
CA ASP A 273 13.33 19.10 9.33
C ASP A 273 14.14 19.99 8.39
N THR A 274 15.17 19.42 7.78
CA THR A 274 16.11 20.20 6.94
C THR A 274 15.94 19.96 5.45
N LEU A 275 15.21 18.91 5.05
CA LEU A 275 15.06 18.41 3.69
C LEU A 275 16.39 18.08 2.99
N LYS A 276 17.47 17.97 3.76
CA LYS A 276 18.77 17.53 3.26
C LYS A 276 18.82 16.01 3.16
N ALA A 277 19.64 15.53 2.23
CA ALA A 277 19.88 14.10 2.10
C ALA A 277 20.49 13.52 3.38
N ASN A 278 19.93 12.40 3.84
CA ASN A 278 20.50 11.60 4.90
C ASN A 278 21.57 10.67 4.32
N PRO A 279 22.82 10.73 4.77
CA PRO A 279 23.80 9.74 4.37
C PRO A 279 23.37 8.33 4.80
N ILE A 280 23.51 7.36 3.88
CA ILE A 280 23.17 5.94 4.14
C ILE A 280 23.95 5.45 5.38
N GLY A 281 23.22 4.81 6.32
CA GLY A 281 23.79 4.29 7.56
C GLY A 281 24.07 5.34 8.65
N SER A 282 23.85 6.63 8.38
CA SER A 282 23.99 7.68 9.39
C SER A 282 22.94 7.56 10.51
N PRO A 283 23.14 8.18 11.68
CA PRO A 283 22.10 8.20 12.73
C PRO A 283 20.74 8.71 12.24
N GLY A 284 20.74 9.72 11.36
CA GLY A 284 19.52 10.22 10.72
C GLY A 284 18.83 9.15 9.88
N TRP A 285 19.60 8.45 9.05
CA TRP A 285 19.10 7.32 8.26
C TRP A 285 18.56 6.19 9.15
N MET A 286 19.29 5.78 10.19
CA MET A 286 18.94 4.69 11.09
C MET A 286 17.70 4.96 11.94
N ARG A 287 17.22 6.20 12.02
CA ARG A 287 15.96 6.53 12.68
C ARG A 287 14.78 5.74 12.05
N TRP A 288 14.77 5.58 10.72
CA TRP A 288 13.75 4.77 10.02
C TRP A 288 13.86 3.27 10.28
N PHE A 289 15.04 2.81 10.72
CA PHE A 289 15.29 1.39 11.02
C PHE A 289 15.27 1.09 12.52
N SER A 290 14.60 1.93 13.30
CA SER A 290 14.32 1.68 14.72
C SER A 290 13.08 0.78 14.88
N ASN A 291 13.00 0.05 16.00
CA ASN A 291 11.80 -0.70 16.38
C ASN A 291 10.81 0.23 17.09
N LEU A 292 10.24 1.18 16.31
CA LEU A 292 9.17 2.03 16.82
C LEU A 292 8.00 1.15 17.26
N LYS A 293 7.47 1.39 18.43
CA LYS A 293 6.33 0.61 18.93
C LYS A 293 5.02 1.04 18.32
N CYS A 294 4.12 0.08 18.14
CA CYS A 294 2.75 0.33 17.72
C CYS A 294 2.08 1.42 18.57
N GLY A 295 1.25 2.23 17.93
CA GLY A 295 0.55 3.36 18.58
C GLY A 295 1.41 4.59 18.86
N ILE A 296 2.73 4.54 18.58
CA ILE A 296 3.64 5.69 18.72
C ILE A 296 3.84 6.33 17.35
N ALA A 297 3.70 7.65 17.25
CA ALA A 297 4.01 8.39 16.04
C ALA A 297 5.52 8.43 15.78
N PHE A 298 5.91 8.50 14.52
CA PHE A 298 7.31 8.67 14.13
C PHE A 298 7.85 10.04 14.57
N ASP A 299 7.01 11.07 14.47
CA ASP A 299 7.27 12.41 15.04
C ASP A 299 6.17 12.79 16.04
N PRO A 300 6.27 12.36 17.31
CA PRO A 300 5.20 12.53 18.29
C PRO A 300 4.97 13.99 18.71
N GLU A 301 5.89 14.90 18.37
CA GLU A 301 5.71 16.34 18.63
C GLU A 301 4.81 16.99 17.59
N LYS A 302 4.74 16.44 16.39
CA LYS A 302 4.02 17.02 15.24
C LYS A 302 2.79 16.22 14.80
N ALA A 303 2.71 14.94 15.14
CA ALA A 303 1.71 14.05 14.58
C ALA A 303 1.18 13.02 15.59
N VAL A 304 0.06 12.40 15.24
CA VAL A 304 -0.54 11.26 15.94
C VAL A 304 -0.37 10.02 15.09
N SER A 305 0.05 8.91 15.70
CA SER A 305 0.26 7.64 15.00
C SER A 305 -1.03 7.12 14.35
N THR A 306 -0.94 6.66 13.11
CA THR A 306 -1.94 5.78 12.49
C THR A 306 -1.52 4.31 12.53
N ASP A 307 -0.60 4.00 13.45
CA ASP A 307 -0.19 2.64 13.84
C ASP A 307 0.22 1.77 12.64
N PHE A 308 1.25 2.20 11.92
CA PHE A 308 1.78 1.54 10.73
C PHE A 308 0.82 1.50 9.53
N CYS A 309 -0.36 2.10 9.62
CA CYS A 309 -1.32 2.13 8.53
C CYS A 309 -1.21 3.41 7.70
N LEU A 310 -0.34 3.43 6.70
CA LEU A 310 -0.18 4.56 5.77
C LEU A 310 -1.50 4.91 5.06
N GLN A 311 -2.30 3.90 4.69
CA GLN A 311 -3.58 4.13 4.03
C GLN A 311 -4.57 4.91 4.92
N LEU A 312 -4.54 4.70 6.23
CA LEU A 312 -5.39 5.48 7.13
C LEU A 312 -4.93 6.93 7.24
N ALA A 313 -3.61 7.17 7.34
CA ALA A 313 -3.05 8.52 7.31
C ALA A 313 -3.43 9.25 6.02
N GLU A 314 -3.21 8.59 4.87
CA GLU A 314 -3.54 9.13 3.55
C GLU A 314 -5.03 9.41 3.40
N SER A 315 -5.89 8.54 3.92
CA SER A 315 -7.34 8.71 3.82
C SER A 315 -7.83 9.98 4.51
N ILE A 316 -7.30 10.26 5.71
CA ILE A 316 -7.65 11.48 6.45
C ILE A 316 -7.08 12.70 5.73
N GLN A 317 -5.82 12.65 5.29
CA GLN A 317 -5.19 13.72 4.52
C GLN A 317 -5.94 14.04 3.22
N ASN A 318 -6.39 13.02 2.51
CA ASN A 318 -7.18 13.16 1.29
C ASN A 318 -8.55 13.80 1.58
N TYR A 319 -9.20 13.37 2.67
CA TYR A 319 -10.46 13.97 3.10
C TYR A 319 -10.29 15.45 3.45
N ASP A 320 -9.31 15.80 4.26
CA ASP A 320 -9.08 17.19 4.67
C ASP A 320 -8.72 18.08 3.48
N THR A 321 -7.90 17.55 2.57
CA THR A 321 -7.57 18.27 1.33
C THR A 321 -8.83 18.51 0.51
N TRP A 322 -9.67 17.50 0.32
CA TRP A 322 -10.93 17.64 -0.40
C TRP A 322 -11.88 18.61 0.32
N HIS A 323 -12.04 18.48 1.63
CA HIS A 323 -12.90 19.34 2.43
C HIS A 323 -12.42 20.80 2.40
N GLY A 324 -11.14 21.04 2.52
CA GLY A 324 -10.54 22.38 2.37
C GLY A 324 -10.75 22.98 0.97
N LEU A 325 -10.78 22.14 -0.07
CA LEU A 325 -11.02 22.54 -1.45
C LEU A 325 -12.48 23.00 -1.70
N GLN A 326 -13.45 22.49 -0.95
CA GLN A 326 -14.86 22.91 -1.08
C GLN A 326 -15.05 24.40 -0.72
N GLY A 327 -14.16 24.95 0.12
CA GLY A 327 -14.17 26.37 0.53
C GLY A 327 -13.11 27.26 -0.12
N GLY A 328 -12.16 26.73 -0.92
CA GLY A 328 -10.96 27.41 -1.39
C GLY A 328 -10.85 27.65 -2.90
N LEU A 329 -9.68 28.18 -3.32
CA LEU A 329 -9.33 28.48 -4.73
C LEU A 329 -9.48 27.27 -5.68
N TRP A 330 -9.31 26.07 -5.18
CA TRP A 330 -9.49 24.83 -5.94
C TRP A 330 -10.93 24.58 -6.33
N ALA A 331 -11.89 24.92 -5.50
CA ALA A 331 -13.30 24.80 -5.86
C ALA A 331 -13.65 25.65 -7.08
N LYS A 332 -12.94 26.75 -7.29
CA LYS A 332 -13.09 27.58 -8.49
C LYS A 332 -12.49 26.94 -9.75
N ASN A 333 -11.31 26.34 -9.64
CA ASN A 333 -10.65 25.65 -10.75
C ASN A 333 -11.37 24.36 -11.14
N TYR A 334 -11.89 23.61 -10.17
CA TYR A 334 -12.70 22.41 -10.39
C TYR A 334 -14.00 22.69 -11.16
N LYS A 335 -14.59 23.88 -10.96
CA LYS A 335 -15.75 24.31 -11.74
C LYS A 335 -15.39 24.72 -13.17
N GLN A 336 -14.18 25.22 -13.40
CA GLN A 336 -13.71 25.59 -14.73
C GLN A 336 -13.39 24.38 -15.62
N ASP A 337 -13.04 23.23 -15.02
CA ASP A 337 -12.72 22.01 -15.78
C ASP A 337 -13.94 21.17 -16.18
N GLY A 338 -15.14 21.76 -16.17
CA GLY A 338 -16.36 21.14 -16.69
C GLY A 338 -17.08 20.18 -15.74
N LEU A 339 -16.63 20.09 -14.50
CA LEU A 339 -17.37 19.42 -13.43
C LEU A 339 -18.35 20.40 -12.74
N GLU A 340 -19.17 21.07 -13.53
CA GLU A 340 -20.34 21.71 -12.96
C GLU A 340 -21.21 20.63 -12.33
N SER A 341 -21.22 20.61 -11.01
CA SER A 341 -22.28 19.97 -10.26
C SER A 341 -23.61 20.57 -10.74
N THR A 342 -24.32 19.88 -11.59
CA THR A 342 -25.70 20.18 -11.93
C THR A 342 -26.64 19.91 -10.77
N SER A 343 -26.19 19.89 -9.55
CA SER A 343 -27.01 19.65 -8.37
C SER A 343 -27.07 20.86 -7.46
N THR A 344 -28.03 21.72 -7.73
CA THR A 344 -28.78 22.45 -6.70
C THR A 344 -29.72 21.51 -5.91
N LYS A 345 -29.67 20.22 -6.12
CA LYS A 345 -30.20 19.20 -5.21
C LYS A 345 -29.15 19.03 -4.13
N LYS A 346 -29.55 19.26 -2.85
CA LYS A 346 -28.79 18.86 -1.66
C LYS A 346 -28.01 17.62 -2.02
N ALA A 347 -26.69 17.74 -2.00
CA ALA A 347 -25.80 16.63 -2.28
C ALA A 347 -26.23 15.49 -1.35
N THR A 348 -27.01 14.58 -1.89
CA THR A 348 -27.04 13.24 -1.34
C THR A 348 -25.59 12.83 -1.42
N PRO A 349 -24.91 12.55 -0.30
CA PRO A 349 -23.51 12.20 -0.34
C PRO A 349 -23.39 11.09 -1.39
N LEU A 350 -22.64 11.32 -2.47
CA LEU A 350 -22.23 10.29 -3.42
C LEU A 350 -21.30 9.27 -2.74
N VAL A 351 -21.09 9.52 -1.48
CA VAL A 351 -20.58 8.61 -0.51
C VAL A 351 -21.79 7.86 0.07
N LYS A 352 -22.15 6.76 -0.55
CA LYS A 352 -22.38 5.62 0.32
C LYS A 352 -21.02 5.38 0.98
N VAL A 353 -20.75 6.06 2.12
CA VAL A 353 -19.94 5.50 3.17
C VAL A 353 -20.62 4.16 3.38
N PHE A 354 -20.00 3.10 2.88
CA PHE A 354 -20.53 1.76 3.14
C PHE A 354 -20.49 1.67 4.66
N PRO A 355 -21.65 1.65 5.35
CA PRO A 355 -21.61 1.48 6.79
C PRO A 355 -20.85 0.19 6.98
N LEU A 356 -19.79 0.24 7.77
CA LEU A 356 -19.07 -0.93 8.26
C LEU A 356 -20.17 -1.92 8.61
N GLY A 357 -20.32 -2.96 7.76
CA GLY A 357 -21.53 -3.75 7.58
C GLY A 357 -22.25 -4.08 8.89
N ARG A 358 -23.29 -3.32 9.21
CA ARG A 358 -24.34 -3.82 10.09
C ARG A 358 -25.13 -4.85 9.31
N ARG A 359 -24.76 -6.10 9.42
CA ARG A 359 -25.74 -7.17 9.22
C ARG A 359 -26.62 -7.16 10.48
N ASN A 360 -27.91 -6.91 10.29
CA ASN A 360 -28.90 -7.29 11.28
C ASN A 360 -28.69 -8.77 11.61
N MET A 361 -28.51 -9.05 12.91
CA MET A 361 -28.62 -10.40 13.43
C MET A 361 -30.01 -10.95 13.14
#